data_8e2dec29e7b4bfdf3330aa2d84bc6412
#
_entry.id   8e2dec29e7b4bfdf3330aa2d84bc6412
#
_cell.length_a   1.000
_cell.length_b   1.000
_cell.length_c   1.000
_cell.angle_alpha   90.00
_cell.angle_beta   90.00
_cell.angle_gamma   90.00
#
_symmetry.space_group_name_H-M   'P 1'
#
loop_
_entity.id
_entity.type
_entity.pdbx_description
1 polymer ?
#
loop_
_entity_poly.entity_id
_entity_poly.type
_entity_poly.pdbx_seq_one_letter_code
_entity_poly.pdbx_strand_id
1 'polypeptide(L)'
;MKPLKFQPLLKSTIWGGNKIIAFKHLDIQQENVGESWEISGVPGNESIVANGEMKGKSLNEVVAELKESFLGADNYKRFGNEFPLLIKFIDANRDLSIQVHPNDEIAHKQGKERGKTEMWYALPCEPDAKPVSYTHLRAH
;
A
#
# COMPACT_ATOMS: atom_id res chain seq x y z
N MET A 1 13.95 -6.82 18.70
CA MET A 1 13.81 -7.43 17.34
C MET A 1 14.63 -6.62 16.35
N LYS A 2 15.30 -7.26 15.37
CA LYS A 2 15.94 -6.54 14.27
C LYS A 2 14.85 -6.04 13.30
N PRO A 3 15.05 -4.89 12.59
CA PRO A 3 14.11 -4.42 11.60
C PRO A 3 13.85 -5.46 10.51
N LEU A 4 12.58 -5.66 10.17
CA LEU A 4 12.19 -6.51 9.06
C LEU A 4 12.23 -5.72 7.75
N LYS A 5 12.68 -6.39 6.69
CA LYS A 5 12.58 -5.91 5.31
C LYS A 5 11.58 -6.81 4.59
N PHE A 6 10.82 -6.22 3.68
CA PHE A 6 9.84 -6.95 2.89
C PHE A 6 10.21 -6.95 1.42
N GLN A 7 9.78 -7.98 0.71
CA GLN A 7 9.86 -8.03 -0.73
C GLN A 7 8.77 -7.11 -1.31
N PRO A 8 9.12 -6.18 -2.23
CA PRO A 8 8.11 -5.34 -2.86
C PRO A 8 7.22 -6.16 -3.80
N LEU A 9 5.92 -5.83 -3.81
CA LEU A 9 4.96 -6.39 -4.78
C LEU A 9 4.76 -5.36 -5.89
N LEU A 10 5.29 -5.65 -7.07
CA LEU A 10 5.17 -4.77 -8.22
C LEU A 10 3.88 -5.04 -8.98
N LYS A 11 3.14 -3.98 -9.29
CA LYS A 11 1.89 -4.01 -10.03
C LYS A 11 2.01 -3.23 -11.32
N SER A 12 1.91 -3.92 -12.46
CA SER A 12 1.76 -3.26 -13.74
C SER A 12 0.35 -2.73 -13.90
N THR A 13 0.24 -1.49 -14.37
CA THR A 13 -1.03 -0.79 -14.58
C THR A 13 -1.00 -0.06 -15.93
N ILE A 14 -2.17 0.23 -16.51
CA ILE A 14 -2.26 0.92 -17.81
C ILE A 14 -1.73 2.36 -17.76
N TRP A 15 -1.63 2.95 -16.58
CA TRP A 15 -1.11 4.31 -16.33
C TRP A 15 0.31 4.29 -15.74
N GLY A 16 0.88 3.10 -15.50
CA GLY A 16 2.18 2.95 -14.87
C GLY A 16 3.34 3.40 -15.75
N GLY A 17 4.43 3.77 -15.09
CA GLY A 17 5.70 4.15 -15.71
C GLY A 17 6.80 3.12 -15.49
N ASN A 18 8.05 3.58 -15.64
CA ASN A 18 9.25 2.76 -15.44
C ASN A 18 10.20 3.35 -14.38
N LYS A 19 9.76 4.42 -13.67
CA LYS A 19 10.61 5.14 -12.71
C LYS A 19 10.80 4.37 -11.41
N ILE A 20 9.82 3.57 -10.97
CA ILE A 20 9.91 2.76 -9.72
C ILE A 20 11.10 1.79 -9.78
N ILE A 21 11.29 1.09 -10.89
CA ILE A 21 12.38 0.11 -11.06
C ILE A 21 13.73 0.80 -10.94
N ALA A 22 13.91 1.93 -11.64
CA ALA A 22 15.12 2.74 -11.58
C ALA A 22 15.35 3.34 -10.19
N PHE A 23 14.31 3.93 -9.58
CA PHE A 23 14.36 4.54 -8.25
C PHE A 23 14.76 3.55 -7.15
N LYS A 24 14.27 2.31 -7.26
CA LYS A 24 14.56 1.26 -6.28
C LYS A 24 15.79 0.42 -6.64
N HIS A 25 16.47 0.71 -7.74
CA HIS A 25 17.63 -0.05 -8.24
C HIS A 25 17.34 -1.56 -8.37
N LEU A 26 16.14 -1.90 -8.89
CA LEU A 26 15.76 -3.29 -9.07
C LEU A 26 16.33 -3.83 -10.37
N ASP A 27 16.97 -5.01 -10.30
CA ASP A 27 17.49 -5.72 -11.47
C ASP A 27 16.41 -6.65 -12.05
N ILE A 28 15.37 -6.04 -12.58
CA ILE A 28 14.24 -6.74 -13.21
C ILE A 28 13.78 -5.99 -14.45
N GLN A 29 13.24 -6.73 -15.41
CA GLN A 29 12.61 -6.17 -16.59
C GLN A 29 11.11 -6.35 -16.50
N GLN A 30 10.41 -5.29 -16.07
CA GLN A 30 8.97 -5.23 -16.00
C GLN A 30 8.51 -3.85 -16.47
N GLU A 31 7.56 -3.81 -17.39
CA GLU A 31 7.04 -2.57 -17.94
C GLU A 31 5.76 -2.11 -17.24
N ASN A 32 5.50 -0.81 -17.34
CA ASN A 32 4.28 -0.18 -16.83
C ASN A 32 4.05 -0.44 -15.33
N VAL A 33 5.12 -0.42 -14.54
CA VAL A 33 5.02 -0.61 -13.08
C VAL A 33 4.45 0.66 -12.46
N GLY A 34 3.13 0.69 -12.28
CA GLY A 34 2.43 1.83 -11.67
C GLY A 34 2.49 1.83 -10.16
N GLU A 35 2.59 0.67 -9.52
CA GLU A 35 2.66 0.57 -8.06
C GLU A 35 3.72 -0.43 -7.60
N SER A 36 4.39 -0.09 -6.49
CA SER A 36 5.21 -1.01 -5.71
C SER A 36 4.68 -1.02 -4.28
N TRP A 37 4.05 -2.11 -3.90
CA TRP A 37 3.53 -2.27 -2.54
C TRP A 37 4.67 -2.71 -1.62
N GLU A 38 5.03 -1.82 -0.71
CA GLU A 38 6.16 -2.01 0.19
C GLU A 38 5.79 -2.77 1.45
N ILE A 39 4.62 -2.44 2.01
CA ILE A 39 4.05 -3.11 3.18
C ILE A 39 2.56 -3.31 2.92
N SER A 40 2.13 -4.56 2.89
CA SER A 40 0.75 -4.96 2.62
C SER A 40 0.34 -6.16 3.46
N GLY A 41 -0.76 -6.02 4.19
CA GLY A 41 -1.49 -7.12 4.82
C GLY A 41 -2.71 -7.55 4.01
N VAL A 42 -2.90 -7.04 2.79
CA VAL A 42 -4.08 -7.35 1.95
C VAL A 42 -4.07 -8.83 1.57
N PRO A 43 -5.14 -9.59 1.85
CA PRO A 43 -5.22 -11.02 1.53
C PRO A 43 -4.91 -11.31 0.05
N GLY A 44 -4.03 -12.29 -0.19
CA GLY A 44 -3.54 -12.64 -1.52
C GLY A 44 -2.49 -11.68 -2.11
N ASN A 45 -2.14 -10.61 -1.39
CA ASN A 45 -1.11 -9.65 -1.73
C ASN A 45 -0.30 -9.23 -0.49
N GLU A 46 -0.10 -10.16 0.42
CA GLU A 46 0.69 -9.92 1.63
C GLU A 46 2.17 -9.74 1.29
N SER A 47 2.80 -8.79 1.96
CA SER A 47 4.25 -8.64 1.88
C SER A 47 4.96 -9.81 2.55
N ILE A 48 6.01 -10.32 1.91
CA ILE A 48 6.82 -11.42 2.40
C ILE A 48 8.11 -10.87 3.01
N VAL A 49 8.46 -11.33 4.20
CA VAL A 49 9.69 -10.94 4.89
C VAL A 49 10.91 -11.43 4.12
N ALA A 50 11.85 -10.51 3.84
CA ALA A 50 13.05 -10.77 3.05
C ALA A 50 14.28 -11.13 3.89
N ASN A 51 14.27 -10.87 5.21
CA ASN A 51 15.46 -11.00 6.06
C ASN A 51 15.17 -11.59 7.45
N GLY A 52 16.24 -12.00 8.13
CA GLY A 52 16.21 -12.46 9.52
C GLY A 52 15.50 -13.80 9.71
N GLU A 53 15.14 -14.09 10.96
CA GLU A 53 14.53 -15.36 11.39
C GLU A 53 13.11 -15.55 10.83
N MET A 54 12.43 -14.45 10.51
CA MET A 54 11.08 -14.45 9.95
C MET A 54 11.08 -14.52 8.41
N LYS A 55 12.23 -14.64 7.76
CA LYS A 55 12.32 -14.68 6.29
C LYS A 55 11.39 -15.73 5.70
N GLY A 56 10.61 -15.32 4.70
CA GLY A 56 9.64 -16.17 4.01
C GLY A 56 8.23 -16.15 4.62
N LYS A 57 8.04 -15.62 5.84
CA LYS A 57 6.70 -15.42 6.40
C LYS A 57 6.02 -14.22 5.77
N SER A 58 4.70 -14.30 5.63
CA SER A 58 3.88 -13.15 5.26
C SER A 58 3.78 -12.16 6.43
N LEU A 59 3.46 -10.90 6.11
CA LEU A 59 3.19 -9.89 7.14
C LEU A 59 2.07 -10.34 8.10
N ASN A 60 1.02 -10.97 7.58
CA ASN A 60 -0.09 -11.43 8.40
C ASN A 60 0.33 -12.55 9.37
N GLU A 61 1.20 -13.49 8.94
CA GLU A 61 1.79 -14.50 9.83
C GLU A 61 2.66 -13.87 10.92
N VAL A 62 3.46 -12.86 10.57
CA VAL A 62 4.27 -12.11 11.55
C VAL A 62 3.39 -11.42 12.58
N VAL A 63 2.31 -10.75 12.14
CA VAL A 63 1.36 -10.10 13.06
C VAL A 63 0.68 -11.11 13.97
N ALA A 64 0.23 -12.24 13.43
CA ALA A 64 -0.43 -13.29 14.22
C ALA A 64 0.48 -13.92 15.26
N GLU A 65 1.77 -14.06 14.96
CA GLU A 65 2.77 -14.65 15.86
C GLU A 65 3.23 -13.65 16.94
N LEU A 66 3.57 -12.43 16.54
CA LEU A 66 4.21 -11.44 17.41
C LEU A 66 3.24 -10.46 18.08
N LYS A 67 2.02 -10.34 17.56
CA LYS A 67 0.91 -9.56 18.17
C LYS A 67 1.34 -8.17 18.64
N GLU A 68 1.13 -7.89 19.90
CA GLU A 68 1.46 -6.61 20.54
C GLU A 68 2.95 -6.26 20.45
N SER A 69 3.83 -7.25 20.46
CA SER A 69 5.27 -7.00 20.37
C SER A 69 5.71 -6.46 18.99
N PHE A 70 4.87 -6.65 17.98
CA PHE A 70 5.09 -6.12 16.62
C PHE A 70 4.27 -4.87 16.35
N LEU A 71 2.96 -4.89 16.63
CA LEU A 71 2.05 -3.77 16.35
C LEU A 71 2.07 -2.68 17.44
N GLY A 72 2.52 -2.98 18.63
CA GLY A 72 2.30 -2.18 19.83
C GLY A 72 0.91 -2.46 20.43
N ALA A 73 0.79 -2.29 21.76
CA ALA A 73 -0.41 -2.66 22.52
C ALA A 73 -1.68 -1.95 22.01
N ASP A 74 -1.60 -0.63 21.74
CA ASP A 74 -2.76 0.16 21.33
C ASP A 74 -3.25 -0.24 19.93
N ASN A 75 -2.33 -0.45 18.99
CA ASN A 75 -2.70 -0.88 17.65
C ASN A 75 -3.24 -2.31 17.66
N TYR A 76 -2.62 -3.21 18.42
CA TYR A 76 -3.11 -4.58 18.52
C TYR A 76 -4.51 -4.64 19.16
N LYS A 77 -4.75 -3.85 20.19
CA LYS A 77 -6.08 -3.71 20.81
C LYS A 77 -7.14 -3.21 19.80
N ARG A 78 -6.75 -2.31 18.90
CA ARG A 78 -7.66 -1.69 17.92
C ARG A 78 -7.90 -2.56 16.69
N PHE A 79 -6.86 -3.21 16.17
CA PHE A 79 -6.87 -3.86 14.87
C PHE A 79 -6.71 -5.40 14.94
N GLY A 80 -6.43 -5.96 16.13
CA GLY A 80 -6.19 -7.39 16.29
C GLY A 80 -5.02 -7.86 15.44
N ASN A 81 -5.23 -8.94 14.70
CA ASN A 81 -4.22 -9.52 13.81
C ASN A 81 -4.13 -8.83 12.43
N GLU A 82 -4.78 -7.70 12.24
CA GLU A 82 -4.71 -6.96 10.99
C GLU A 82 -3.62 -5.89 11.04
N PHE A 83 -2.78 -5.85 10.01
CA PHE A 83 -1.86 -4.74 9.82
C PHE A 83 -2.62 -3.56 9.17
N PRO A 84 -2.74 -2.40 9.84
CA PRO A 84 -3.74 -1.39 9.45
C PRO A 84 -3.31 -0.46 8.31
N LEU A 85 -2.18 -0.72 7.66
CA LEU A 85 -1.64 0.15 6.63
C LEU A 85 -1.31 -0.63 5.35
N LEU A 86 -1.49 0.04 4.21
CA LEU A 86 -0.90 -0.31 2.94
C LEU A 86 0.05 0.83 2.53
N ILE A 87 1.34 0.54 2.42
CA ILE A 87 2.35 1.52 2.02
C ILE A 87 2.84 1.15 0.64
N LYS A 88 2.78 2.13 -0.29
CA LYS A 88 3.17 1.91 -1.67
C LYS A 88 3.82 3.12 -2.32
N PHE A 89 4.72 2.87 -3.26
CA PHE A 89 5.12 3.86 -4.26
C PHE A 89 4.17 3.82 -5.44
N ILE A 90 3.91 4.99 -6.01
CA ILE A 90 3.10 5.15 -7.23
C ILE A 90 3.95 5.88 -8.27
N ASP A 91 4.01 5.33 -9.48
CA ASP A 91 4.60 5.96 -10.65
C ASP A 91 3.52 6.19 -11.70
N ALA A 92 2.92 7.37 -11.65
CA ALA A 92 1.86 7.79 -12.54
C ALA A 92 2.47 8.40 -13.81
N ASN A 93 2.53 7.64 -14.89
CA ASN A 93 2.93 8.12 -16.23
C ASN A 93 1.74 8.63 -17.06
N ARG A 94 0.52 8.37 -16.60
CA ARG A 94 -0.75 8.88 -17.15
C ARG A 94 -1.70 9.16 -16.00
N ASP A 95 -2.83 9.79 -16.29
CA ASP A 95 -3.85 10.06 -15.28
C ASP A 95 -4.37 8.78 -14.64
N LEU A 96 -4.46 8.79 -13.32
CA LEU A 96 -5.11 7.75 -12.56
C LEU A 96 -6.62 7.86 -12.69
N SER A 97 -7.32 6.73 -12.48
CA SER A 97 -8.78 6.75 -12.39
C SER A 97 -9.23 7.63 -11.22
N ILE A 98 -10.34 8.32 -11.41
CA ILE A 98 -11.01 9.06 -10.33
C ILE A 98 -11.60 8.04 -9.36
N GLN A 99 -11.26 8.16 -8.09
CA GLN A 99 -11.73 7.26 -7.04
C GLN A 99 -12.36 8.05 -5.90
N VAL A 100 -13.46 7.53 -5.36
CA VAL A 100 -14.08 8.04 -4.14
C VAL A 100 -13.91 7.00 -3.05
N HIS A 101 -13.28 7.39 -1.95
CA HIS A 101 -13.11 6.52 -0.81
C HIS A 101 -14.17 6.81 0.23
N PRO A 102 -14.99 5.79 0.63
CA PRO A 102 -15.99 5.98 1.66
C PRO A 102 -15.32 6.18 3.04
N ASN A 103 -15.98 6.94 3.90
CA ASN A 103 -15.71 6.90 5.34
C ASN A 103 -16.26 5.59 5.93
N ASP A 104 -16.02 5.35 7.25
CA ASP A 104 -16.45 4.12 7.90
C ASP A 104 -17.97 3.91 7.85
N GLU A 105 -18.76 4.96 8.04
CA GLU A 105 -20.22 4.88 8.01
C GLU A 105 -20.76 4.39 6.65
N ILE A 106 -20.23 4.97 5.56
CA ILE A 106 -20.62 4.58 4.19
C ILE A 106 -20.09 3.18 3.86
N ALA A 107 -18.86 2.87 4.28
CA ALA A 107 -18.27 1.56 4.08
C ALA A 107 -19.10 0.45 4.75
N HIS A 108 -19.54 0.66 5.99
CA HIS A 108 -20.40 -0.28 6.72
C HIS A 108 -21.76 -0.47 6.00
N LYS A 109 -22.37 0.60 5.49
CA LYS A 109 -23.61 0.50 4.67
C LYS A 109 -23.41 -0.31 3.39
N GLN A 110 -22.16 -0.38 2.88
CA GLN A 110 -21.79 -1.18 1.71
C GLN A 110 -21.30 -2.60 2.06
N GLY A 111 -21.41 -3.01 3.33
CA GLY A 111 -20.95 -4.32 3.80
C GLY A 111 -19.43 -4.46 3.90
N LYS A 112 -18.69 -3.34 3.92
CA LYS A 112 -17.24 -3.31 4.15
C LYS A 112 -16.96 -3.04 5.61
N GLU A 113 -15.88 -3.60 6.13
CA GLU A 113 -15.50 -3.43 7.54
C GLU A 113 -15.08 -2.00 7.87
N ARG A 114 -14.43 -1.29 6.94
CA ARG A 114 -13.88 0.06 7.14
C ARG A 114 -13.91 0.89 5.88
N GLY A 115 -13.90 2.19 6.06
CA GLY A 115 -13.59 3.17 5.05
C GLY A 115 -12.12 3.15 4.66
N LYS A 116 -11.73 4.03 3.74
CA LYS A 116 -10.35 4.14 3.30
C LYS A 116 -9.88 5.58 3.47
N THR A 117 -8.95 5.78 4.42
CA THR A 117 -8.22 7.04 4.58
C THR A 117 -6.89 6.93 3.89
N GLU A 118 -6.54 7.90 3.06
CA GLU A 118 -5.26 7.95 2.35
C GLU A 118 -4.48 9.21 2.71
N MET A 119 -3.16 9.06 2.71
CA MET A 119 -2.21 10.17 2.75
C MET A 119 -1.25 10.00 1.59
N TRP A 120 -0.99 11.08 0.87
CA TRP A 120 -0.04 11.10 -0.23
C TRP A 120 1.14 12.01 0.12
N TYR A 121 2.33 11.53 -0.20
CA TYR A 121 3.56 12.30 -0.15
C TYR A 121 4.16 12.35 -1.55
N ALA A 122 4.24 13.54 -2.15
CA ALA A 122 4.81 13.72 -3.46
C ALA A 122 6.34 13.68 -3.39
N LEU A 123 6.94 12.72 -4.06
CA LEU A 123 8.36 12.69 -4.36
C LEU A 123 8.68 13.65 -5.51
N PRO A 124 9.97 13.88 -5.86
CA PRO A 124 10.31 14.66 -7.04
C PRO A 124 9.58 14.15 -8.28
N CYS A 125 8.85 15.03 -8.95
CA CYS A 125 8.00 14.74 -10.09
C CYS A 125 8.28 15.74 -11.22
N GLU A 126 7.70 15.52 -12.40
CA GLU A 126 7.80 16.45 -13.51
C GLU A 126 7.16 17.80 -13.14
N PRO A 127 7.65 18.91 -13.70
CA PRO A 127 7.18 20.27 -13.35
C PRO A 127 5.69 20.52 -13.57
N ASP A 128 5.08 19.78 -14.48
CA ASP A 128 3.66 19.88 -14.84
C ASP A 128 2.78 18.81 -14.17
N ALA A 129 3.36 17.94 -13.34
CA ALA A 129 2.62 16.94 -12.60
C ALA A 129 1.64 17.61 -11.61
N LYS A 130 0.39 17.16 -11.63
CA LYS A 130 -0.69 17.74 -10.81
C LYS A 130 -1.38 16.65 -9.99
N PRO A 131 -1.25 16.65 -8.67
CA PRO A 131 -2.17 15.88 -7.83
C PRO A 131 -3.55 16.56 -7.87
N VAL A 132 -4.60 15.76 -8.06
CA VAL A 132 -5.98 16.28 -8.09
C VAL A 132 -6.76 15.70 -6.93
N SER A 133 -7.33 16.58 -6.10
CA SER A 133 -8.30 16.22 -5.07
C SER A 133 -9.65 16.81 -5.46
N TYR A 134 -10.64 15.95 -5.69
CA TYR A 134 -11.99 16.37 -6.05
C TYR A 134 -12.79 16.61 -4.78
N THR A 135 -13.22 17.87 -4.57
CA THR A 135 -14.09 18.26 -3.44
C THR A 135 -15.58 18.09 -3.74
N HIS A 136 -15.95 17.98 -5.03
CA HIS A 136 -17.32 17.82 -5.48
C HIS A 136 -17.37 16.80 -6.62
N LEU A 137 -18.00 15.65 -6.36
CA LEU A 137 -18.42 14.71 -7.38
C LEU A 137 -19.92 14.87 -7.60
N ARG A 138 -20.34 15.33 -8.76
CA ARG A 138 -21.75 15.23 -9.19
C ARG A 138 -21.89 13.86 -9.88
N ALA A 139 -22.77 13.02 -9.33
CA ALA A 139 -23.27 11.87 -10.08
C ALA A 139 -24.11 12.39 -11.23
N HIS A 140 -23.82 11.99 -12.43
CA HIS A 140 -24.66 12.15 -13.62
C HIS A 140 -25.52 10.92 -13.79
#